data_4a9ce29b92c8a4d902f4378bb69be645
#
_entry.id   4a9ce29b92c8a4d902f4378bb69be645
#
_cell.length_a   1.000
_cell.length_b   1.000
_cell.length_c   1.000
_cell.angle_alpha   90.00
_cell.angle_beta   90.00
_cell.angle_gamma   90.00
#
_symmetry.space_group_name_H-M   'P 1'
#
loop_
_entity.id
_entity.type
_entity.pdbx_description
1 polymer ?
#
loop_
_entity_poly.entity_id
_entity_poly.type
_entity_poly.pdbx_seq_one_letter_code
_entity_poly.pdbx_strand_id
1 'polypeptide(L)'
;YNVKTEVSATPRTGVSRFTFPAGQSHVLLNLGEGLTNETGAFLKQVSDTEFEGMKLLGTFCYNPQAVFPIYFVMRVNKQPASSGYWKKQRPMTGVEAEWDPDNGRYKLYTRYRKEIAGDDIGAFLTFNTTEDEQIEVQMGVSFVSIENARLNLDTEQSGKNFSQVLADARMRWNEDLSRILVEGGTEEQKTVFYTALYHTLIHPNILQDVNGQYPAMESDQILTTKGERYTVFSLWDTYRNVHQLLTLVYPERQLQMVRSMLDMYREHGWLPKWELYGRETLTMEGDPSIPVVVDTWLKGLRDFDIDLAYEAMYKSATLPGAENLLRPDNDDYMSLGYVPLREQYDNSVSHALEYYIADYSLS
;
A
#
# COMPACT_ATOMS: atom_id res chain seq x y z
N TYR A 1 -23.01 19.68 4.99
CA TYR A 1 -22.14 20.11 6.06
C TYR A 1 -21.19 21.18 5.52
N ASN A 2 -21.08 22.33 6.19
CA ASN A 2 -20.14 23.40 5.79
C ASN A 2 -18.76 23.17 6.44
N VAL A 3 -18.11 22.07 6.10
CA VAL A 3 -16.77 21.72 6.60
C VAL A 3 -15.82 21.66 5.42
N LYS A 4 -14.77 22.49 5.46
CA LYS A 4 -13.67 22.39 4.49
C LYS A 4 -12.68 21.36 4.98
N THR A 5 -12.34 20.40 4.11
CA THR A 5 -11.33 19.35 4.39
C THR A 5 -10.16 19.52 3.43
N GLU A 6 -8.97 19.56 3.99
CA GLU A 6 -7.69 19.59 3.28
C GLU A 6 -6.83 18.43 3.75
N VAL A 7 -6.10 17.79 2.84
CA VAL A 7 -5.23 16.65 3.16
C VAL A 7 -3.85 16.81 2.54
N SER A 8 -2.84 16.32 3.22
CA SER A 8 -1.47 16.19 2.73
C SER A 8 -0.80 14.98 3.35
N ALA A 9 0.37 14.61 2.85
CA ALA A 9 1.08 13.41 3.31
C ALA A 9 2.59 13.58 3.23
N THR A 10 3.28 12.76 4.00
CA THR A 10 4.70 12.41 3.89
C THR A 10 4.81 10.93 3.48
N PRO A 11 5.99 10.34 3.28
CA PRO A 11 6.10 8.95 2.87
C PRO A 11 5.37 7.92 3.77
N ARG A 12 5.26 8.17 5.08
CA ARG A 12 4.68 7.23 6.05
C ARG A 12 3.62 7.84 6.95
N THR A 13 3.25 9.11 6.70
CA THR A 13 2.28 9.80 7.53
C THR A 13 1.30 10.61 6.70
N GLY A 14 0.12 10.83 7.24
CA GLY A 14 -0.88 11.72 6.68
C GLY A 14 -1.23 12.86 7.63
N VAL A 15 -1.70 13.97 7.10
CA VAL A 15 -2.29 15.06 7.87
C VAL A 15 -3.56 15.57 7.19
N SER A 16 -4.59 15.78 7.99
CA SER A 16 -5.85 16.39 7.57
C SER A 16 -6.10 17.66 8.35
N ARG A 17 -6.63 18.67 7.70
CA ARG A 17 -7.10 19.90 8.34
C ARG A 17 -8.58 20.09 8.02
N PHE A 18 -9.38 20.15 9.06
CA PHE A 18 -10.82 20.40 8.99
C PHE A 18 -11.11 21.81 9.47
N THR A 19 -11.73 22.64 8.64
CA THR A 19 -12.22 23.97 9.04
C THR A 19 -13.72 23.87 9.30
N PHE A 20 -14.10 24.11 10.54
CA PHE A 20 -15.47 23.93 11.03
C PHE A 20 -16.18 25.27 11.22
N PRO A 21 -17.52 25.33 11.05
CA PRO A 21 -18.34 26.43 11.52
C PRO A 21 -18.40 26.46 13.05
N ALA A 22 -18.94 27.54 13.63
CA ALA A 22 -19.22 27.63 15.04
C ALA A 22 -20.26 26.59 15.48
N GLY A 23 -19.99 25.90 16.58
CA GLY A 23 -20.91 24.93 17.16
C GLY A 23 -20.25 23.65 17.66
N GLN A 24 -21.00 22.56 17.68
CA GLN A 24 -20.50 21.25 18.02
C GLN A 24 -20.08 20.52 16.73
N SER A 25 -18.80 20.16 16.65
CA SER A 25 -18.18 19.51 15.49
C SER A 25 -17.59 18.15 15.86
N HIS A 26 -17.54 17.24 14.89
CA HIS A 26 -17.09 15.87 15.12
C HIS A 26 -16.02 15.44 14.12
N VAL A 27 -15.01 14.72 14.61
CA VAL A 27 -14.07 13.96 13.80
C VAL A 27 -14.29 12.48 14.11
N LEU A 28 -14.43 11.67 13.06
CA LEU A 28 -14.66 10.24 13.15
C LEU A 28 -13.44 9.47 12.62
N LEU A 29 -13.00 8.45 13.37
CA LEU A 29 -12.05 7.46 12.93
C LEU A 29 -12.80 6.14 12.69
N ASN A 30 -13.00 5.78 11.43
CA ASN A 30 -13.73 4.56 11.05
C ASN A 30 -12.75 3.44 10.66
N LEU A 31 -12.75 2.34 11.39
CA LEU A 31 -12.00 1.13 11.10
C LEU A 31 -12.87 -0.01 10.55
N GLY A 32 -14.18 0.21 10.40
CA GLY A 32 -15.13 -0.75 9.83
C GLY A 32 -15.12 -0.82 8.31
N GLU A 33 -14.62 0.21 7.64
CA GLU A 33 -14.59 0.32 6.18
C GLU A 33 -13.19 0.05 5.64
N GLY A 34 -13.11 -0.59 4.47
CA GLY A 34 -11.85 -0.87 3.77
C GLY A 34 -12.09 -1.33 2.35
N LEU A 35 -11.02 -1.37 1.54
CA LEU A 35 -11.07 -1.82 0.15
C LEU A 35 -11.06 -3.35 0.03
N THR A 36 -10.74 -4.06 1.10
CA THR A 36 -10.67 -5.52 1.16
C THR A 36 -11.75 -6.07 2.08
N ASN A 37 -12.04 -7.35 1.96
CA ASN A 37 -13.07 -8.04 2.75
C ASN A 37 -12.57 -8.47 4.14
N GLU A 38 -11.30 -8.22 4.46
CA GLU A 38 -10.74 -8.63 5.74
C GLU A 38 -11.28 -7.79 6.88
N THR A 39 -11.50 -8.44 8.02
CA THR A 39 -12.05 -7.84 9.22
C THR A 39 -11.13 -8.06 10.42
N GLY A 40 -11.25 -7.21 11.39
CA GLY A 40 -10.47 -7.22 12.61
C GLY A 40 -9.72 -5.89 12.79
N ALA A 41 -10.04 -5.22 13.88
CA ALA A 41 -9.39 -3.97 14.23
C ALA A 41 -9.26 -3.84 15.76
N PHE A 42 -8.29 -3.06 16.18
CA PHE A 42 -8.07 -2.65 17.56
C PHE A 42 -7.84 -1.15 17.61
N LEU A 43 -8.39 -0.49 18.62
CA LEU A 43 -8.28 0.93 18.82
C LEU A 43 -8.19 1.26 20.32
N LYS A 44 -7.22 2.09 20.70
CA LYS A 44 -6.97 2.52 22.07
C LYS A 44 -6.72 4.02 22.13
N GLN A 45 -7.31 4.67 23.12
CA GLN A 45 -7.02 6.05 23.47
C GLN A 45 -5.85 6.08 24.47
N VAL A 46 -4.73 6.66 24.06
CA VAL A 46 -3.51 6.77 24.85
C VAL A 46 -3.55 8.02 25.73
N SER A 47 -4.03 9.13 25.18
CA SER A 47 -4.22 10.40 25.87
C SER A 47 -5.51 11.08 25.37
N ASP A 48 -5.80 12.28 25.88
CA ASP A 48 -6.95 13.05 25.42
C ASP A 48 -6.88 13.43 23.92
N THR A 49 -5.66 13.47 23.36
CA THR A 49 -5.39 13.88 21.98
C THR A 49 -4.73 12.81 21.12
N GLU A 50 -4.44 11.62 21.67
CA GLU A 50 -3.73 10.57 20.95
C GLU A 50 -4.49 9.23 21.01
N PHE A 51 -4.59 8.60 19.85
CA PHE A 51 -5.15 7.27 19.63
C PHE A 51 -4.11 6.40 18.90
N GLU A 52 -4.11 5.10 19.22
CA GLU A 52 -3.31 4.10 18.54
C GLU A 52 -4.15 2.88 18.22
N GLY A 53 -3.75 2.12 17.22
CA GLY A 53 -4.49 0.92 16.85
C GLY A 53 -3.91 0.18 15.66
N MET A 54 -4.68 -0.79 15.20
CA MET A 54 -4.38 -1.57 14.01
C MET A 54 -5.66 -1.99 13.30
N LYS A 55 -5.54 -2.30 12.01
CA LYS A 55 -6.57 -2.96 11.21
C LYS A 55 -5.92 -4.05 10.38
N LEU A 56 -6.59 -5.20 10.27
CA LEU A 56 -6.25 -6.23 9.29
C LEU A 56 -6.81 -5.82 7.93
N LEU A 57 -5.98 -5.99 6.91
CA LEU A 57 -6.29 -5.81 5.50
C LEU A 57 -5.86 -7.07 4.76
N GLY A 58 -6.41 -7.31 3.55
CA GLY A 58 -6.00 -8.46 2.78
C GLY A 58 -7.12 -9.14 2.02
N THR A 59 -7.01 -10.47 1.85
CA THR A 59 -7.93 -11.29 1.05
C THR A 59 -8.11 -10.73 -0.37
N PHE A 60 -6.97 -10.35 -0.98
CA PHE A 60 -6.98 -9.76 -2.31
C PHE A 60 -6.84 -10.82 -3.40
N CYS A 61 -7.73 -10.78 -4.39
CA CYS A 61 -7.76 -11.65 -5.56
C CYS A 61 -7.65 -13.16 -5.24
N TYR A 62 -6.62 -13.82 -5.76
CA TYR A 62 -6.50 -15.28 -5.73
C TYR A 62 -5.82 -15.84 -4.47
N ASN A 63 -5.25 -15.00 -3.62
CA ASN A 63 -4.66 -15.44 -2.36
C ASN A 63 -5.50 -14.99 -1.16
N PRO A 64 -6.40 -15.85 -0.64
CA PRO A 64 -7.20 -15.53 0.53
C PRO A 64 -6.39 -15.44 1.84
N GLN A 65 -5.13 -15.88 1.81
CA GLN A 65 -4.20 -15.80 2.95
C GLN A 65 -3.32 -14.55 2.93
N ALA A 66 -3.41 -13.72 1.87
CA ALA A 66 -2.70 -12.46 1.78
C ALA A 66 -3.30 -11.43 2.75
N VAL A 67 -3.15 -11.67 4.04
CA VAL A 67 -3.61 -10.82 5.15
C VAL A 67 -2.40 -10.15 5.80
N PHE A 68 -2.51 -8.86 6.05
CA PHE A 68 -1.47 -8.06 6.69
C PHE A 68 -2.07 -7.00 7.62
N PRO A 69 -1.41 -6.69 8.75
CA PRO A 69 -1.83 -5.62 9.62
C PRO A 69 -1.33 -4.25 9.10
N ILE A 70 -2.12 -3.22 9.28
CA ILE A 70 -1.66 -1.85 9.27
C ILE A 70 -1.83 -1.27 10.69
N TYR A 71 -0.75 -0.78 11.27
CA TYR A 71 -0.70 -0.12 12.56
C TYR A 71 -0.74 1.38 12.36
N PHE A 72 -1.33 2.09 13.31
CA PHE A 72 -1.37 3.55 13.23
C PHE A 72 -1.31 4.22 14.59
N VAL A 73 -0.86 5.47 14.57
CA VAL A 73 -0.97 6.43 15.67
C VAL A 73 -1.60 7.71 15.11
N MET A 74 -2.66 8.18 15.75
CA MET A 74 -3.38 9.39 15.36
C MET A 74 -3.27 10.44 16.48
N ARG A 75 -2.97 11.69 16.12
CA ARG A 75 -2.95 12.83 17.03
C ARG A 75 -3.82 13.95 16.51
N VAL A 76 -4.47 14.66 17.44
CA VAL A 76 -5.22 15.88 17.15
C VAL A 76 -4.60 17.07 17.85
N ASN A 77 -4.61 18.23 17.20
CA ASN A 77 -3.97 19.46 17.71
C ASN A 77 -4.76 20.17 18.82
N LYS A 78 -6.00 19.73 19.09
CA LYS A 78 -6.87 20.30 20.11
C LYS A 78 -7.50 19.20 20.96
N GLN A 79 -7.56 19.40 22.27
CA GLN A 79 -8.27 18.50 23.17
C GLN A 79 -9.77 18.51 22.85
N PRO A 80 -10.40 17.34 22.58
CA PRO A 80 -11.84 17.24 22.36
C PRO A 80 -12.61 17.51 23.66
N ALA A 81 -13.80 18.08 23.54
CA ALA A 81 -14.73 18.24 24.64
C ALA A 81 -15.25 16.89 25.16
N SER A 82 -15.34 15.91 24.26
CA SER A 82 -15.63 14.51 24.58
C SER A 82 -15.10 13.58 23.51
N SER A 83 -14.85 12.33 23.88
CA SER A 83 -14.49 11.26 22.96
C SER A 83 -15.16 9.94 23.37
N GLY A 84 -15.20 9.00 22.46
CA GLY A 84 -15.72 7.67 22.72
C GLY A 84 -15.53 6.76 21.53
N TYR A 85 -16.08 5.56 21.64
CA TYR A 85 -16.01 4.53 20.63
C TYR A 85 -17.39 4.16 20.15
N TRP A 86 -17.43 3.59 18.95
CA TRP A 86 -18.63 2.92 18.46
C TRP A 86 -18.29 1.52 17.96
N LYS A 87 -19.28 0.64 17.99
CA LYS A 87 -19.21 -0.68 17.40
C LYS A 87 -20.55 -0.98 16.73
N LYS A 88 -20.51 -1.45 15.47
CA LYS A 88 -21.70 -1.96 14.80
C LYS A 88 -22.12 -3.25 15.47
N GLN A 89 -23.41 -3.33 15.88
CA GLN A 89 -23.93 -4.56 16.47
C GLN A 89 -24.41 -5.50 15.38
N ARG A 90 -23.95 -6.74 15.44
CA ARG A 90 -24.51 -7.81 14.63
C ARG A 90 -25.83 -8.30 15.21
N PRO A 91 -26.81 -8.77 14.38
CA PRO A 91 -28.00 -9.42 14.88
C PRO A 91 -27.64 -10.61 15.76
N MET A 92 -28.35 -10.80 16.87
CA MET A 92 -28.20 -12.03 17.64
C MET A 92 -28.88 -13.16 16.87
N THR A 93 -28.20 -14.29 16.69
CA THR A 93 -28.75 -15.48 16.04
C THR A 93 -30.01 -15.93 16.77
N GLY A 94 -31.11 -16.13 16.05
CA GLY A 94 -32.41 -16.57 16.61
C GLY A 94 -33.31 -15.45 17.13
N VAL A 95 -32.91 -14.20 17.02
CA VAL A 95 -33.78 -13.05 17.28
C VAL A 95 -34.17 -12.45 15.93
N GLU A 96 -35.41 -12.59 15.52
CA GLU A 96 -36.01 -11.82 14.43
C GLU A 96 -36.15 -10.36 14.91
N ALA A 97 -35.05 -9.61 14.85
CA ALA A 97 -35.12 -8.17 14.96
C ALA A 97 -35.34 -7.60 13.57
N GLU A 98 -36.06 -6.52 13.47
CA GLU A 98 -36.04 -5.63 12.32
C GLU A 98 -34.61 -5.09 12.17
N TRP A 99 -33.76 -5.95 11.66
CA TRP A 99 -32.37 -5.61 11.39
C TRP A 99 -32.29 -5.03 9.99
N ASP A 100 -31.92 -3.75 9.91
CA ASP A 100 -31.56 -3.12 8.67
C ASP A 100 -30.07 -3.40 8.41
N PRO A 101 -29.70 -4.25 7.42
CA PRO A 101 -28.31 -4.55 7.12
C PRO A 101 -27.51 -3.34 6.64
N ASP A 102 -28.19 -2.33 6.06
CA ASP A 102 -27.55 -1.14 5.51
C ASP A 102 -27.35 -0.05 6.57
N ASN A 103 -28.19 0.00 7.58
CA ASN A 103 -28.17 0.99 8.66
C ASN A 103 -27.87 0.40 10.05
N GLY A 104 -27.22 -0.72 10.14
CA GLY A 104 -26.98 -1.47 11.37
C GLY A 104 -26.85 -0.62 12.65
N ARG A 105 -27.37 -1.11 13.74
CA ARG A 105 -27.36 -0.39 15.02
C ARG A 105 -25.94 -0.26 15.56
N TYR A 106 -25.52 0.96 15.84
CA TYR A 106 -24.25 1.24 16.51
C TYR A 106 -24.47 1.36 18.02
N LYS A 107 -23.60 0.72 18.80
CA LYS A 107 -23.49 0.93 20.23
C LYS A 107 -22.36 1.90 20.53
N LEU A 108 -22.66 2.97 21.25
CA LEU A 108 -21.69 3.95 21.68
C LEU A 108 -21.13 3.57 23.07
N TYR A 109 -19.84 3.75 23.22
CA TYR A 109 -19.12 3.52 24.46
C TYR A 109 -18.42 4.81 24.87
N THR A 110 -18.90 5.40 25.97
CA THR A 110 -18.36 6.62 26.54
C THR A 110 -17.90 6.38 27.98
N ARG A 111 -16.97 7.17 28.47
CA ARG A 111 -16.50 7.29 29.87
C ARG A 111 -15.56 6.21 30.39
N TYR A 112 -15.84 4.91 30.24
CA TYR A 112 -15.06 3.88 30.95
C TYR A 112 -14.05 3.16 30.06
N ARG A 113 -14.34 3.07 28.78
CA ARG A 113 -13.57 2.27 27.85
C ARG A 113 -12.43 3.09 27.28
N LYS A 114 -11.20 2.59 27.44
CA LYS A 114 -10.00 3.17 26.85
C LYS A 114 -9.55 2.44 25.61
N GLU A 115 -10.14 1.29 25.31
CA GLU A 115 -9.82 0.46 24.14
C GLU A 115 -11.06 -0.30 23.66
N ILE A 116 -11.05 -0.68 22.38
CA ILE A 116 -12.08 -1.50 21.75
C ILE A 116 -11.44 -2.37 20.65
N ALA A 117 -11.98 -3.59 20.48
CA ALA A 117 -11.61 -4.48 19.39
C ALA A 117 -12.86 -5.04 18.71
N GLY A 118 -12.73 -5.36 17.44
CA GLY A 118 -13.79 -5.96 16.62
C GLY A 118 -13.68 -5.58 15.15
N ASP A 119 -14.70 -5.92 14.39
CA ASP A 119 -14.72 -5.70 12.94
C ASP A 119 -15.11 -4.25 12.60
N ASP A 120 -16.36 -3.90 12.85
CA ASP A 120 -16.93 -2.58 12.57
C ASP A 120 -16.83 -1.69 13.80
N ILE A 121 -15.66 -1.15 14.05
CA ILE A 121 -15.39 -0.27 15.20
C ILE A 121 -14.83 1.07 14.75
N GLY A 122 -14.89 2.04 15.66
CA GLY A 122 -14.25 3.32 15.45
C GLY A 122 -14.29 4.21 16.70
N ALA A 123 -13.74 5.41 16.56
CA ALA A 123 -13.79 6.45 17.57
C ALA A 123 -14.43 7.72 17.03
N PHE A 124 -15.02 8.49 17.93
CA PHE A 124 -15.47 9.85 17.67
C PHE A 124 -14.82 10.82 18.66
N LEU A 125 -14.48 11.99 18.14
CA LEU A 125 -13.99 13.11 18.91
C LEU A 125 -14.95 14.28 18.66
N THR A 126 -15.44 14.89 19.73
CA THR A 126 -16.36 16.01 19.68
C THR A 126 -15.66 17.27 20.15
N PHE A 127 -15.75 18.34 19.39
CA PHE A 127 -15.16 19.64 19.67
C PHE A 127 -16.24 20.71 19.78
N ASN A 128 -16.05 21.67 20.65
CA ASN A 128 -16.77 22.93 20.59
C ASN A 128 -15.92 23.90 19.78
N THR A 129 -16.41 24.28 18.59
CA THR A 129 -15.67 25.10 17.64
C THR A 129 -16.26 26.51 17.53
N THR A 130 -15.39 27.47 17.32
CA THR A 130 -15.73 28.82 16.86
C THR A 130 -15.82 28.84 15.34
N GLU A 131 -16.28 29.96 14.75
CA GLU A 131 -16.34 30.10 13.30
C GLU A 131 -14.94 29.98 12.68
N ASP A 132 -14.82 29.22 11.60
CA ASP A 132 -13.57 28.95 10.87
C ASP A 132 -12.46 28.28 11.70
N GLU A 133 -12.81 27.64 12.82
CA GLU A 133 -11.82 26.96 13.65
C GLU A 133 -11.26 25.73 12.96
N GLN A 134 -9.92 25.60 12.99
CA GLN A 134 -9.20 24.50 12.33
C GLN A 134 -8.78 23.41 13.32
N ILE A 135 -9.21 22.20 13.06
CA ILE A 135 -8.75 21.00 13.75
C ILE A 135 -7.84 20.22 12.78
N GLU A 136 -6.60 19.99 13.22
CA GLU A 136 -5.63 19.19 12.49
C GLU A 136 -5.53 17.79 13.10
N VAL A 137 -5.51 16.78 12.22
CA VAL A 137 -5.35 15.38 12.57
C VAL A 137 -4.12 14.86 11.85
N GLN A 138 -3.13 14.40 12.59
CA GLN A 138 -1.93 13.75 12.09
C GLN A 138 -2.03 12.24 12.31
N MET A 139 -1.59 11.44 11.33
CA MET A 139 -1.61 9.98 11.41
C MET A 139 -0.31 9.39 10.87
N GLY A 140 0.41 8.66 11.71
CA GLY A 140 1.52 7.82 11.30
C GLY A 140 1.05 6.40 11.08
N VAL A 141 1.59 5.72 10.07
CA VAL A 141 1.27 4.32 9.76
C VAL A 141 2.54 3.47 9.69
N SER A 142 2.38 2.17 9.95
CA SER A 142 3.45 1.17 9.84
C SER A 142 2.85 -0.20 9.53
N PHE A 143 3.58 -1.03 8.80
CA PHE A 143 3.26 -2.45 8.61
C PHE A 143 3.99 -3.36 9.61
N VAL A 144 4.71 -2.77 10.56
CA VAL A 144 5.55 -3.48 11.56
C VAL A 144 4.92 -3.44 12.95
N SER A 145 4.66 -2.24 13.49
CA SER A 145 4.11 -2.08 14.84
C SER A 145 3.54 -0.69 15.11
N ILE A 146 2.80 -0.55 16.22
CA ILE A 146 2.32 0.73 16.73
C ILE A 146 3.49 1.65 17.10
N GLU A 147 4.55 1.09 17.68
CA GLU A 147 5.75 1.83 18.06
C GLU A 147 6.44 2.44 16.84
N ASN A 148 6.49 1.67 15.73
CA ASN A 148 7.03 2.16 14.47
C ASN A 148 6.12 3.20 13.80
N ALA A 149 4.79 3.03 13.86
CA ALA A 149 3.85 4.07 13.40
C ALA A 149 4.05 5.39 14.16
N ARG A 150 4.30 5.32 15.46
CA ARG A 150 4.64 6.46 16.31
C ARG A 150 5.97 7.08 15.92
N LEU A 151 7.00 6.25 15.72
CA LEU A 151 8.32 6.68 15.29
C LEU A 151 8.27 7.39 13.92
N ASN A 152 7.49 6.86 12.98
CA ASN A 152 7.27 7.48 11.67
C ASN A 152 6.64 8.86 11.84
N LEU A 153 5.58 8.97 12.66
CA LEU A 153 4.90 10.24 12.92
C LEU A 153 5.83 11.26 13.59
N ASP A 154 6.55 10.84 14.61
CA ASP A 154 7.49 11.70 15.36
C ASP A 154 8.67 12.15 14.49
N THR A 155 9.11 11.34 13.54
CA THR A 155 10.22 11.68 12.65
C THR A 155 9.78 12.62 11.52
N GLU A 156 8.64 12.34 10.87
CA GLU A 156 8.26 13.03 9.66
C GLU A 156 7.42 14.30 9.90
N GLN A 157 6.67 14.36 10.99
CA GLN A 157 5.77 15.49 11.29
C GLN A 157 6.04 16.23 12.61
N SER A 158 7.10 15.89 13.36
CA SER A 158 7.39 16.57 14.63
C SER A 158 7.54 18.08 14.45
N GLY A 159 6.76 18.83 15.22
CA GLY A 159 6.79 20.29 15.20
C GLY A 159 6.22 20.95 13.94
N LYS A 160 5.64 20.18 13.02
CA LYS A 160 5.02 20.69 11.78
C LYS A 160 3.51 20.77 11.90
N ASN A 161 2.93 21.84 11.38
CA ASN A 161 1.51 21.97 11.13
C ASN A 161 1.15 21.55 9.70
N PHE A 162 -0.13 21.49 9.38
CA PHE A 162 -0.61 21.14 8.04
C PHE A 162 0.06 21.94 6.91
N SER A 163 0.18 23.24 7.08
CA SER A 163 0.73 24.13 6.03
C SER A 163 2.20 23.84 5.73
N GLN A 164 2.98 23.48 6.74
CA GLN A 164 4.38 23.09 6.57
C GLN A 164 4.50 21.72 5.87
N VAL A 165 3.70 20.73 6.28
CA VAL A 165 3.67 19.43 5.60
C VAL A 165 3.22 19.57 4.14
N LEU A 166 2.23 20.41 3.86
CA LEU A 166 1.79 20.69 2.49
C LEU A 166 2.89 21.35 1.64
N ALA A 167 3.63 22.30 2.23
CA ALA A 167 4.73 22.97 1.53
C ALA A 167 5.87 21.98 1.19
N ASP A 168 6.24 21.13 2.16
CA ASP A 168 7.26 20.10 1.98
C ASP A 168 6.84 19.07 0.91
N ALA A 169 5.59 18.63 0.93
CA ALA A 169 5.04 17.71 -0.07
C ALA A 169 5.05 18.32 -1.48
N ARG A 170 4.66 19.59 -1.62
CA ARG A 170 4.72 20.31 -2.91
C ARG A 170 6.14 20.45 -3.43
N MET A 171 7.09 20.78 -2.56
CA MET A 171 8.49 20.89 -2.93
C MET A 171 9.02 19.55 -3.46
N ARG A 172 8.77 18.46 -2.75
CA ARG A 172 9.21 17.11 -3.14
C ARG A 172 8.59 16.64 -4.46
N TRP A 173 7.29 16.85 -4.65
CA TRP A 173 6.64 16.54 -5.92
C TRP A 173 7.16 17.39 -7.08
N ASN A 174 7.43 18.68 -6.84
CA ASN A 174 8.02 19.54 -7.87
C ASN A 174 9.45 19.10 -8.25
N GLU A 175 10.24 18.63 -7.28
CA GLU A 175 11.57 18.06 -7.55
C GLU A 175 11.48 16.82 -8.44
N ASP A 176 10.61 15.87 -8.09
CA ASP A 176 10.44 14.65 -8.88
C ASP A 176 9.86 14.96 -10.28
N LEU A 177 8.80 15.75 -10.38
CA LEU A 177 8.14 16.05 -11.65
C LEU A 177 9.00 16.92 -12.58
N SER A 178 9.89 17.76 -12.05
CA SER A 178 10.78 18.61 -12.85
C SER A 178 11.97 17.87 -13.49
N ARG A 179 12.11 16.56 -13.25
CA ARG A 179 13.07 15.74 -13.99
C ARG A 179 12.78 15.64 -15.50
N ILE A 180 11.52 15.89 -15.89
CA ILE A 180 11.11 16.06 -17.28
C ILE A 180 10.48 17.43 -17.43
N LEU A 181 11.12 18.31 -18.20
CA LEU A 181 10.57 19.63 -18.53
C LEU A 181 9.97 19.62 -19.94
N VAL A 182 8.72 20.03 -20.04
CA VAL A 182 7.98 20.06 -21.32
C VAL A 182 7.72 21.50 -21.72
N GLU A 183 8.11 21.85 -22.94
CA GLU A 183 7.86 23.15 -23.56
C GLU A 183 6.89 23.04 -24.73
N GLY A 184 6.20 24.14 -25.05
CA GLY A 184 5.18 24.16 -26.10
C GLY A 184 3.86 23.54 -25.68
N GLY A 185 2.96 23.32 -26.64
CA GLY A 185 1.63 22.80 -26.39
C GLY A 185 0.70 23.77 -25.64
N THR A 186 -0.52 23.31 -25.34
CA THR A 186 -1.49 24.04 -24.52
C THR A 186 -1.28 23.73 -23.03
N GLU A 187 -1.83 24.54 -22.14
CA GLU A 187 -1.82 24.29 -20.70
C GLU A 187 -2.57 22.99 -20.34
N GLU A 188 -3.61 22.66 -21.08
CA GLU A 188 -4.33 21.38 -20.92
C GLU A 188 -3.40 20.18 -21.25
N GLN A 189 -2.65 20.25 -22.34
CA GLN A 189 -1.70 19.19 -22.72
C GLN A 189 -0.59 19.03 -21.68
N LYS A 190 -0.07 20.13 -21.14
CA LYS A 190 0.90 20.09 -20.04
C LYS A 190 0.31 19.48 -18.77
N THR A 191 -0.95 19.84 -18.45
CA THR A 191 -1.66 19.26 -17.29
C THR A 191 -1.83 17.74 -17.44
N VAL A 192 -2.23 17.27 -18.62
CA VAL A 192 -2.35 15.82 -18.92
C VAL A 192 -1.00 15.13 -18.78
N PHE A 193 0.07 15.71 -19.34
CA PHE A 193 1.42 15.15 -19.25
C PHE A 193 1.90 15.01 -17.80
N TYR A 194 1.84 16.09 -17.02
CA TYR A 194 2.33 16.03 -15.63
C TYR A 194 1.43 15.19 -14.72
N THR A 195 0.14 15.11 -14.99
CA THR A 195 -0.76 14.20 -14.30
C THR A 195 -0.39 12.74 -14.59
N ALA A 196 -0.12 12.42 -15.85
CA ALA A 196 0.35 11.07 -16.22
C ALA A 196 1.70 10.74 -15.57
N LEU A 197 2.66 11.67 -15.60
CA LEU A 197 3.96 11.49 -14.93
C LEU A 197 3.80 11.31 -13.42
N TYR A 198 2.94 12.09 -12.77
CA TYR A 198 2.61 11.91 -11.36
C TYR A 198 2.09 10.50 -11.07
N HIS A 199 1.16 9.98 -11.89
CA HIS A 199 0.63 8.63 -11.72
C HIS A 199 1.69 7.53 -11.82
N THR A 200 2.73 7.70 -12.64
CA THR A 200 3.83 6.72 -12.74
C THR A 200 4.69 6.63 -11.48
N LEU A 201 4.57 7.59 -10.56
CA LEU A 201 5.37 7.69 -9.34
C LEU A 201 4.58 7.27 -8.07
N ILE A 202 3.30 6.94 -8.19
CA ILE A 202 2.45 6.55 -7.05
C ILE A 202 2.78 5.12 -6.59
N HIS A 203 2.95 4.19 -7.54
CA HIS A 203 3.29 2.79 -7.29
C HIS A 203 4.42 2.31 -8.20
N PRO A 204 5.26 1.39 -7.73
CA PRO A 204 5.42 0.87 -6.36
C PRO A 204 5.76 1.94 -5.34
N ASN A 205 5.40 1.71 -4.08
CA ASN A 205 5.64 2.63 -2.98
C ASN A 205 6.57 2.02 -1.90
N ILE A 206 7.01 2.85 -0.95
CA ILE A 206 7.95 2.45 0.11
C ILE A 206 7.19 1.67 1.20
N LEU A 207 7.76 0.51 1.61
CA LEU A 207 7.22 -0.34 2.66
C LEU A 207 7.88 -0.10 4.02
N GLN A 208 9.20 0.13 4.06
CA GLN A 208 9.94 0.21 5.32
C GLN A 208 9.61 1.48 6.10
N ASP A 209 9.67 1.36 7.42
CA ASP A 209 9.60 2.45 8.37
C ASP A 209 10.88 3.32 8.37
N VAL A 210 10.87 4.46 9.04
CA VAL A 210 12.03 5.39 9.09
C VAL A 210 13.29 4.77 9.70
N ASN A 211 13.15 3.71 10.51
CA ASN A 211 14.26 2.94 11.06
C ASN A 211 14.74 1.80 10.13
N GLY A 212 14.16 1.70 8.93
CA GLY A 212 14.46 0.68 7.93
C GLY A 212 13.78 -0.68 8.15
N GLN A 213 12.96 -0.84 9.19
CA GLN A 213 12.24 -2.10 9.44
C GLN A 213 11.06 -2.28 8.48
N TYR A 214 10.84 -3.53 8.07
CA TYR A 214 9.72 -3.93 7.20
C TYR A 214 9.35 -5.41 7.42
N PRO A 215 8.10 -5.83 7.13
CA PRO A 215 7.72 -7.25 7.15
C PRO A 215 8.34 -7.99 5.97
N ALA A 216 8.95 -9.14 6.23
CA ALA A 216 9.51 -10.00 5.20
C ALA A 216 8.42 -10.62 4.30
N MET A 217 8.80 -10.99 3.08
CA MET A 217 7.90 -11.63 2.12
C MET A 217 7.40 -12.96 2.64
N GLU A 218 6.07 -13.18 2.64
CA GLU A 218 5.36 -14.39 3.08
C GLU A 218 5.77 -14.89 4.48
N SER A 219 6.14 -13.97 5.38
CA SER A 219 6.65 -14.29 6.71
C SER A 219 6.19 -13.26 7.74
N ASP A 220 6.19 -13.65 9.00
CA ASP A 220 5.97 -12.76 10.14
C ASP A 220 7.28 -12.15 10.68
N GLN A 221 8.41 -12.42 10.02
CA GLN A 221 9.70 -11.86 10.40
C GLN A 221 9.78 -10.38 10.04
N ILE A 222 10.37 -9.60 10.94
CA ILE A 222 10.69 -8.21 10.68
C ILE A 222 12.18 -8.11 10.32
N LEU A 223 12.43 -7.61 9.12
CA LEU A 223 13.77 -7.38 8.61
C LEU A 223 14.10 -5.89 8.60
N THR A 224 15.36 -5.56 8.30
CA THR A 224 15.83 -4.18 8.23
C THR A 224 16.65 -3.98 6.97
N THR A 225 16.34 -2.94 6.23
CA THR A 225 17.10 -2.49 5.06
C THR A 225 17.86 -1.20 5.34
N LYS A 226 18.97 -1.00 4.60
CA LYS A 226 19.68 0.29 4.54
C LYS A 226 19.25 1.15 3.34
N GLY A 227 18.61 0.52 2.36
CA GLY A 227 18.06 1.15 1.17
C GLY A 227 16.55 1.35 1.28
N GLU A 228 15.91 1.54 0.14
CA GLU A 228 14.46 1.58 0.04
C GLU A 228 13.92 0.20 -0.30
N ARG A 229 12.98 -0.29 0.49
CA ARG A 229 12.21 -1.50 0.22
C ARG A 229 10.89 -1.08 -0.40
N TYR A 230 10.70 -1.41 -1.67
CA TYR A 230 9.47 -1.16 -2.40
C TYR A 230 8.46 -2.30 -2.24
N THR A 231 7.19 -1.95 -2.40
CA THR A 231 6.02 -2.84 -2.34
C THR A 231 4.94 -2.39 -3.33
N VAL A 232 3.88 -3.18 -3.46
CA VAL A 232 2.78 -2.99 -4.42
C VAL A 232 3.29 -3.08 -5.85
N PHE A 233 3.86 -4.25 -6.16
CA PHE A 233 4.37 -4.56 -7.49
C PHE A 233 3.27 -5.18 -8.37
N SER A 234 2.51 -4.35 -9.07
CA SER A 234 1.60 -4.78 -10.14
C SER A 234 2.40 -4.95 -11.43
N LEU A 235 3.27 -5.96 -11.47
CA LEU A 235 4.29 -6.07 -12.51
C LEU A 235 3.71 -6.35 -13.90
N TRP A 236 2.60 -7.07 -14.01
CA TRP A 236 1.92 -7.28 -15.29
C TRP A 236 1.51 -5.97 -15.97
N ASP A 237 1.16 -4.95 -15.18
CA ASP A 237 0.84 -3.61 -15.68
C ASP A 237 2.13 -2.81 -15.96
N THR A 238 3.07 -2.82 -15.03
CA THR A 238 4.18 -1.86 -14.99
C THR A 238 5.38 -2.27 -15.85
N TYR A 239 5.56 -3.57 -16.17
CA TYR A 239 6.66 -4.03 -17.02
C TYR A 239 6.55 -3.50 -18.47
N ARG A 240 5.35 -3.11 -18.90
CA ARG A 240 5.08 -2.71 -20.29
C ARG A 240 5.74 -1.37 -20.64
N ASN A 241 5.78 -0.41 -19.72
CA ASN A 241 6.37 0.91 -19.99
C ASN A 241 6.83 1.70 -18.78
N VAL A 242 6.29 1.46 -17.56
CA VAL A 242 6.64 2.25 -16.37
C VAL A 242 8.10 2.02 -15.97
N HIS A 243 8.55 0.76 -15.88
CA HIS A 243 9.93 0.45 -15.50
C HIS A 243 10.94 0.97 -16.54
N GLN A 244 10.58 0.98 -17.84
CA GLN A 244 11.39 1.55 -18.90
C GLN A 244 11.54 3.07 -18.74
N LEU A 245 10.44 3.77 -18.39
CA LEU A 245 10.48 5.19 -18.08
C LEU A 245 11.35 5.47 -16.85
N LEU A 246 11.16 4.70 -15.77
CA LEU A 246 11.94 4.84 -14.55
C LEU A 246 13.44 4.61 -14.79
N THR A 247 13.80 3.65 -15.63
CA THR A 247 15.20 3.39 -16.01
C THR A 247 15.87 4.63 -16.65
N LEU A 248 15.11 5.40 -17.43
CA LEU A 248 15.62 6.59 -18.13
C LEU A 248 15.64 7.84 -17.23
N VAL A 249 14.61 8.04 -16.40
CA VAL A 249 14.38 9.30 -15.69
C VAL A 249 14.69 9.20 -14.20
N TYR A 250 14.47 8.02 -13.60
CA TYR A 250 14.63 7.77 -12.16
C TYR A 250 15.44 6.49 -11.90
N PRO A 251 16.69 6.40 -12.44
CA PRO A 251 17.47 5.16 -12.42
C PRO A 251 17.77 4.65 -11.00
N GLU A 252 17.93 5.54 -10.03
CA GLU A 252 18.15 5.17 -8.63
C GLU A 252 16.93 4.45 -8.05
N ARG A 253 15.72 4.95 -8.35
CA ARG A 253 14.44 4.33 -7.92
C ARG A 253 14.27 2.97 -8.58
N GLN A 254 14.56 2.86 -9.89
CA GLN A 254 14.48 1.59 -10.61
C GLN A 254 15.41 0.53 -10.02
N LEU A 255 16.66 0.90 -9.70
CA LEU A 255 17.63 0.00 -9.04
C LEU A 255 17.14 -0.47 -7.67
N GLN A 256 16.55 0.41 -6.86
CA GLN A 256 15.98 0.02 -5.56
C GLN A 256 14.79 -0.93 -5.72
N MET A 257 13.97 -0.76 -6.75
CA MET A 257 12.87 -1.69 -7.06
C MET A 257 13.41 -3.08 -7.44
N VAL A 258 14.43 -3.17 -8.31
CA VAL A 258 15.04 -4.45 -8.66
C VAL A 258 15.68 -5.11 -7.43
N ARG A 259 16.38 -4.36 -6.58
CA ARG A 259 16.92 -4.88 -5.32
C ARG A 259 15.82 -5.39 -4.41
N SER A 260 14.69 -4.68 -4.32
CA SER A 260 13.53 -5.12 -3.53
C SER A 260 12.96 -6.46 -4.04
N MET A 261 12.88 -6.66 -5.38
CA MET A 261 12.45 -7.93 -5.96
C MET A 261 13.43 -9.07 -5.64
N LEU A 262 14.74 -8.80 -5.66
CA LEU A 262 15.76 -9.80 -5.30
C LEU A 262 15.77 -10.10 -3.79
N ASP A 263 15.47 -9.13 -2.94
CA ASP A 263 15.28 -9.37 -1.51
C ASP A 263 14.04 -10.24 -1.26
N MET A 264 12.93 -10.03 -1.99
CA MET A 264 11.77 -10.92 -1.96
C MET A 264 12.12 -12.35 -2.35
N TYR A 265 12.96 -12.53 -3.38
CA TYR A 265 13.47 -13.85 -3.73
C TYR A 265 14.30 -14.51 -2.63
N ARG A 266 15.19 -13.76 -1.95
CA ARG A 266 15.96 -14.28 -0.80
C ARG A 266 15.06 -14.69 0.37
N GLU A 267 13.98 -13.95 0.59
CA GLU A 267 13.06 -14.13 1.71
C GLU A 267 12.09 -15.30 1.51
N HIS A 268 11.58 -15.46 0.28
CA HIS A 268 10.49 -16.39 -0.03
C HIS A 268 10.85 -17.44 -1.09
N GLY A 269 11.94 -17.23 -1.84
CA GLY A 269 12.39 -18.13 -2.89
C GLY A 269 11.76 -17.91 -4.26
N TRP A 270 11.01 -16.83 -4.47
CA TRP A 270 10.38 -16.44 -5.73
C TRP A 270 10.49 -14.94 -5.96
N LEU A 271 10.66 -14.54 -7.23
CA LEU A 271 10.46 -13.16 -7.63
C LEU A 271 8.99 -12.78 -7.52
N PRO A 272 8.65 -11.51 -7.26
CA PRO A 272 7.24 -11.11 -7.16
C PRO A 272 6.55 -11.15 -8.52
N LYS A 273 5.26 -11.47 -8.52
CA LYS A 273 4.34 -11.35 -9.66
C LYS A 273 3.39 -10.16 -9.45
N TRP A 274 2.65 -10.19 -8.35
CA TRP A 274 1.77 -9.11 -7.92
C TRP A 274 1.79 -8.98 -6.39
N GLU A 275 2.89 -8.51 -5.86
CA GLU A 275 3.15 -8.41 -4.43
C GLU A 275 2.41 -7.22 -3.82
N LEU A 276 1.84 -7.44 -2.63
CA LEU A 276 1.09 -6.46 -1.84
C LEU A 276 1.51 -6.52 -0.36
N TYR A 277 2.30 -5.55 0.07
CA TYR A 277 2.75 -5.37 1.47
C TYR A 277 3.35 -6.65 2.10
N GLY A 278 4.22 -7.32 1.35
CA GLY A 278 4.90 -8.55 1.78
C GLY A 278 4.08 -9.83 1.55
N ARG A 279 3.02 -9.79 0.77
CA ARG A 279 2.22 -10.95 0.39
C ARG A 279 2.09 -11.06 -1.13
N GLU A 280 2.30 -12.26 -1.67
CA GLU A 280 2.08 -12.53 -3.09
C GLU A 280 0.60 -12.82 -3.34
N THR A 281 -0.03 -12.06 -4.22
CA THR A 281 -1.45 -12.23 -4.52
C THR A 281 -1.72 -13.18 -5.67
N LEU A 282 -0.68 -13.53 -6.46
CA LEU A 282 -0.74 -14.34 -7.68
C LEU A 282 -1.71 -13.80 -8.74
N THR A 283 -2.04 -12.53 -8.64
CA THR A 283 -2.95 -11.84 -9.57
C THR A 283 -2.27 -11.61 -10.90
N MET A 284 -3.07 -11.61 -11.98
CA MET A 284 -2.64 -11.40 -13.36
C MET A 284 -1.76 -12.54 -13.90
N GLU A 285 -1.25 -12.34 -15.12
CA GLU A 285 -0.66 -13.40 -15.93
C GLU A 285 0.87 -13.30 -15.96
N GLY A 286 1.49 -14.42 -16.32
CA GLY A 286 2.89 -14.46 -16.72
C GLY A 286 3.89 -14.41 -15.56
N ASP A 287 5.11 -14.04 -15.92
CA ASP A 287 6.29 -13.90 -15.05
C ASP A 287 6.97 -12.56 -15.35
N PRO A 288 6.31 -11.45 -15.01
CA PRO A 288 6.69 -10.11 -15.48
C PRO A 288 7.92 -9.53 -14.77
N SER A 289 8.41 -10.13 -13.69
CA SER A 289 9.68 -9.74 -13.07
C SER A 289 10.88 -9.92 -14.02
N ILE A 290 10.85 -10.95 -14.86
CA ILE A 290 11.93 -11.27 -15.78
C ILE A 290 12.20 -10.12 -16.76
N PRO A 291 11.25 -9.64 -17.57
CA PRO A 291 11.50 -8.53 -18.47
C PRO A 291 11.90 -7.23 -17.77
N VAL A 292 11.41 -6.98 -16.53
CA VAL A 292 11.81 -5.80 -15.75
C VAL A 292 13.28 -5.84 -15.38
N VAL A 293 13.75 -6.97 -14.85
CA VAL A 293 15.15 -7.14 -14.42
C VAL A 293 16.10 -7.09 -15.62
N VAL A 294 15.75 -7.82 -16.68
CA VAL A 294 16.58 -7.91 -17.91
C VAL A 294 16.66 -6.56 -18.62
N ASP A 295 15.53 -5.87 -18.81
CA ASP A 295 15.53 -4.53 -19.43
C ASP A 295 16.35 -3.51 -18.63
N THR A 296 16.27 -3.56 -17.30
CA THR A 296 17.08 -2.73 -16.43
C THR A 296 18.58 -2.99 -16.62
N TRP A 297 18.98 -4.25 -16.69
CA TRP A 297 20.37 -4.66 -16.92
C TRP A 297 20.88 -4.25 -18.32
N LEU A 298 20.07 -4.49 -19.36
CA LEU A 298 20.40 -4.17 -20.76
C LEU A 298 20.60 -2.65 -20.96
N LYS A 299 19.85 -1.82 -20.23
CA LYS A 299 20.00 -0.35 -20.24
C LYS A 299 21.20 0.16 -19.44
N GLY A 300 22.02 -0.74 -18.89
CA GLY A 300 23.26 -0.42 -18.21
C GLY A 300 23.17 -0.19 -16.72
N LEU A 301 21.99 -0.32 -16.11
CA LEU A 301 21.79 -0.27 -14.67
C LEU A 301 22.09 -1.64 -14.06
N ARG A 302 23.33 -1.85 -13.59
CA ARG A 302 23.85 -3.17 -13.19
C ARG A 302 24.22 -3.26 -11.72
N ASP A 303 23.92 -2.25 -10.91
CA ASP A 303 24.26 -2.22 -9.49
C ASP A 303 23.24 -3.02 -8.64
N PHE A 304 23.15 -4.32 -8.94
CA PHE A 304 22.42 -5.34 -8.18
C PHE A 304 23.10 -6.71 -8.36
N ASP A 305 22.69 -7.69 -7.57
CA ASP A 305 23.21 -9.07 -7.59
C ASP A 305 22.74 -9.79 -8.86
N ILE A 306 23.58 -9.78 -9.90
CA ILE A 306 23.26 -10.31 -11.24
C ILE A 306 23.14 -11.83 -11.21
N ASP A 307 24.03 -12.51 -10.46
CA ASP A 307 24.02 -13.97 -10.36
C ASP A 307 22.75 -14.48 -9.68
N LEU A 308 22.34 -13.83 -8.59
CA LEU A 308 21.08 -14.10 -7.93
C LEU A 308 19.87 -13.81 -8.83
N ALA A 309 19.92 -12.71 -9.59
CA ALA A 309 18.86 -12.36 -10.52
C ALA A 309 18.68 -13.43 -11.59
N TYR A 310 19.80 -13.89 -12.17
CA TYR A 310 19.77 -14.97 -13.16
C TYR A 310 19.26 -16.28 -12.57
N GLU A 311 19.75 -16.68 -11.38
CA GLU A 311 19.24 -17.86 -10.66
C GLU A 311 17.73 -17.82 -10.46
N ALA A 312 17.22 -16.68 -9.97
CA ALA A 312 15.79 -16.51 -9.69
C ALA A 312 14.94 -16.60 -10.95
N MET A 313 15.35 -15.93 -12.04
CA MET A 313 14.67 -15.96 -13.33
C MET A 313 14.72 -17.35 -13.98
N TYR A 314 15.89 -18.00 -13.96
CA TYR A 314 16.08 -19.35 -14.51
C TYR A 314 15.24 -20.39 -13.77
N LYS A 315 15.17 -20.30 -12.43
CA LYS A 315 14.32 -21.14 -11.61
C LYS A 315 12.85 -21.07 -12.03
N SER A 316 12.32 -19.86 -12.16
CA SER A 316 10.94 -19.65 -12.58
C SER A 316 10.67 -20.18 -13.99
N ALA A 317 11.60 -19.98 -14.94
CA ALA A 317 11.46 -20.42 -16.33
C ALA A 317 11.54 -21.95 -16.50
N THR A 318 12.25 -22.67 -15.62
CA THR A 318 12.60 -24.08 -15.87
C THR A 318 12.05 -25.10 -14.86
N LEU A 319 11.61 -24.65 -13.67
CA LEU A 319 11.10 -25.56 -12.66
C LEU A 319 9.76 -26.19 -13.11
N PRO A 320 9.52 -27.50 -12.85
CA PRO A 320 8.24 -28.14 -13.17
C PRO A 320 7.05 -27.44 -12.50
N GLY A 321 5.89 -27.44 -13.19
CA GLY A 321 4.71 -26.69 -12.75
C GLY A 321 4.21 -27.02 -11.36
N ALA A 322 4.30 -28.30 -10.95
CA ALA A 322 3.92 -28.73 -9.58
C ALA A 322 4.75 -28.09 -8.46
N GLU A 323 5.97 -27.66 -8.77
CA GLU A 323 6.90 -27.01 -7.84
C GLU A 323 7.09 -25.52 -8.12
N ASN A 324 6.39 -24.99 -9.13
CA ASN A 324 6.56 -23.63 -9.64
C ASN A 324 5.38 -22.74 -9.24
N LEU A 325 5.61 -21.86 -8.29
CA LEU A 325 4.57 -20.94 -7.80
C LEU A 325 4.08 -19.97 -8.88
N LEU A 326 4.99 -19.51 -9.77
CA LEU A 326 4.67 -18.46 -10.74
C LEU A 326 4.15 -19.01 -12.06
N ARG A 327 4.54 -20.26 -12.42
CA ARG A 327 4.17 -20.93 -13.66
C ARG A 327 3.64 -22.35 -13.38
N PRO A 328 2.44 -22.49 -12.80
CA PRO A 328 1.88 -23.80 -12.44
C PRO A 328 1.61 -24.71 -13.64
N ASP A 329 1.56 -24.15 -14.83
CA ASP A 329 1.34 -24.80 -16.14
C ASP A 329 2.64 -25.02 -16.95
N ASN A 330 3.82 -24.89 -16.29
CA ASN A 330 5.12 -24.91 -16.96
C ASN A 330 5.43 -26.25 -17.64
N ASP A 331 4.96 -27.39 -17.12
CA ASP A 331 5.16 -28.70 -17.75
C ASP A 331 4.51 -28.80 -19.13
N ASP A 332 3.27 -28.33 -19.25
CA ASP A 332 2.58 -28.26 -20.55
C ASP A 332 3.27 -27.24 -21.46
N TYR A 333 3.61 -26.07 -20.95
CA TYR A 333 4.27 -25.03 -21.72
C TYR A 333 5.62 -25.49 -22.27
N MET A 334 6.47 -26.13 -21.47
CA MET A 334 7.78 -26.62 -21.90
C MET A 334 7.68 -27.77 -22.89
N SER A 335 6.70 -28.66 -22.71
CA SER A 335 6.56 -29.84 -23.59
C SER A 335 5.84 -29.57 -24.92
N LEU A 336 4.86 -28.68 -24.93
CA LEU A 336 4.00 -28.37 -26.06
C LEU A 336 4.39 -27.06 -26.77
N GLY A 337 5.13 -26.17 -26.12
CA GLY A 337 5.42 -24.83 -26.59
C GLY A 337 4.28 -23.82 -26.38
N TYR A 338 3.20 -24.22 -25.72
CA TYR A 338 2.06 -23.36 -25.35
C TYR A 338 1.34 -23.92 -24.14
N VAL A 339 0.50 -23.10 -23.50
CA VAL A 339 -0.38 -23.51 -22.40
C VAL A 339 -1.72 -23.96 -23.01
N PRO A 340 -2.11 -25.23 -22.87
CA PRO A 340 -3.38 -25.72 -23.39
C PRO A 340 -4.57 -25.27 -22.56
N LEU A 341 -5.75 -25.12 -23.18
CA LEU A 341 -6.98 -24.88 -22.43
C LEU A 341 -7.37 -26.14 -21.64
N ARG A 342 -7.38 -26.02 -20.32
CA ARG A 342 -7.84 -27.02 -19.34
C ARG A 342 -8.76 -26.37 -18.34
N GLU A 343 -9.53 -27.14 -17.58
CA GLU A 343 -10.47 -26.58 -16.59
C GLU A 343 -9.78 -25.70 -15.55
N GLN A 344 -8.52 -25.99 -15.21
CA GLN A 344 -7.73 -25.20 -14.26
C GLN A 344 -6.99 -23.99 -14.87
N TYR A 345 -6.97 -23.87 -16.21
CA TYR A 345 -6.23 -22.80 -16.92
C TYR A 345 -7.19 -22.01 -17.81
N ASP A 346 -7.99 -21.16 -17.20
CA ASP A 346 -8.98 -20.35 -17.93
C ASP A 346 -8.34 -19.23 -18.79
N ASN A 347 -7.10 -18.83 -18.48
CA ASN A 347 -6.34 -17.79 -19.18
C ASN A 347 -5.16 -18.33 -20.02
N SER A 348 -5.28 -19.53 -20.56
CA SER A 348 -4.18 -20.26 -21.21
C SER A 348 -3.42 -19.47 -22.27
N VAL A 349 -4.12 -18.70 -23.13
CA VAL A 349 -3.49 -17.90 -24.19
C VAL A 349 -2.69 -16.75 -23.58
N SER A 350 -3.24 -16.05 -22.59
CA SER A 350 -2.55 -14.96 -21.91
C SER A 350 -1.30 -15.45 -21.19
N HIS A 351 -1.37 -16.57 -20.46
CA HIS A 351 -0.23 -17.22 -19.83
C HIS A 351 0.89 -17.50 -20.84
N ALA A 352 0.57 -18.19 -21.95
CA ALA A 352 1.57 -18.52 -22.97
C ALA A 352 2.23 -17.28 -23.57
N LEU A 353 1.46 -16.24 -23.91
CA LEU A 353 2.00 -15.03 -24.50
C LEU A 353 2.93 -14.27 -23.54
N GLU A 354 2.58 -14.19 -22.28
CA GLU A 354 3.43 -13.54 -21.26
C GLU A 354 4.69 -14.37 -20.98
N TYR A 355 4.63 -15.71 -21.00
CA TYR A 355 5.83 -16.56 -20.88
C TYR A 355 6.77 -16.41 -22.08
N TYR A 356 6.27 -16.25 -23.31
CA TYR A 356 7.11 -15.97 -24.47
C TYR A 356 7.92 -14.68 -24.30
N ILE A 357 7.31 -13.62 -23.74
CA ILE A 357 8.00 -12.35 -23.47
C ILE A 357 9.08 -12.55 -22.40
N ALA A 358 8.75 -13.26 -21.33
CA ALA A 358 9.70 -13.53 -20.24
C ALA A 358 10.88 -14.39 -20.74
N ASP A 359 10.63 -15.48 -21.46
CA ASP A 359 11.68 -16.37 -21.95
C ASP A 359 12.54 -15.74 -23.03
N TYR A 360 11.95 -14.94 -23.93
CA TYR A 360 12.69 -14.14 -24.90
C TYR A 360 13.63 -13.13 -24.20
N SER A 361 13.16 -12.54 -23.08
CA SER A 361 13.98 -11.60 -22.32
C SER A 361 15.14 -12.29 -21.62
N LEU A 362 14.97 -13.53 -21.16
CA LEU A 362 15.98 -14.32 -20.46
C LEU A 362 17.03 -14.92 -21.41
N SER A 363 16.68 -15.17 -22.67
CA SER A 363 17.52 -15.84 -23.68
C SER A 363 18.55 -14.90 -24.28
#